data_a4a7310f32d6fa972c4d0cdf2ad2d98e
#
_entry.id   a4a7310f32d6fa972c4d0cdf2ad2d98e
#
_cell.length_a   1.000
_cell.length_b   1.000
_cell.length_c   1.000
_cell.angle_alpha   90.00
_cell.angle_beta   90.00
_cell.angle_gamma   90.00
#
_symmetry.space_group_name_H-M   'P 1'
#
loop_
_entity.id
_entity.type
_entity.pdbx_description
1 polymer ?
#
loop_
_entity_poly.entity_id
_entity_poly.type
_entity_poly.pdbx_seq_one_letter_code
_entity_poly.pdbx_strand_id
1 'polypeptide(L)'
;MPPLCFSLFYRLIQETAMPDTKQTVLEAFHRRYACKKYDPAKKISREDFEFILETGRLSPSSFGLEPWRFLVIQNPALRAELKPLAWGAADKIMDCSHFIVFLARTQAAMQPDYRHKMWSGVHHIPPHIVEMREGFFQQFAEHNFRITESPRTFHDWASKQSYIALANMMTAAAFIGIDSTPIEGFRQEEVNAFLAAKGLFNPAEYRVSLMAAFGYRNEEPRAKPRLPMEEIVQWVE
;
A
#
# COMPACT_ATOMS: atom_id res chain seq x y z
N MET A 1 17.77 -27.41 12.08
CA MET A 1 17.12 -27.01 13.34
C MET A 1 15.72 -27.59 13.36
N PRO A 2 15.28 -28.25 14.42
CA PRO A 2 14.02 -28.98 14.43
C PRO A 2 12.81 -28.05 14.48
N PRO A 3 11.66 -28.43 13.89
CA PRO A 3 10.45 -27.62 13.76
C PRO A 3 9.72 -27.28 15.09
N LEU A 4 10.19 -27.78 16.21
CA LEU A 4 9.60 -27.57 17.54
C LEU A 4 9.77 -26.15 18.11
N CYS A 5 10.77 -25.39 17.65
CA CYS A 5 11.06 -24.05 18.19
C CYS A 5 10.06 -22.98 17.69
N PHE A 6 9.56 -23.12 16.46
CA PHE A 6 8.59 -22.18 15.87
C PHE A 6 7.20 -22.28 16.50
N SER A 7 6.76 -23.48 16.88
CA SER A 7 5.43 -23.67 17.48
C SER A 7 5.37 -23.15 18.93
N LEU A 8 6.48 -23.27 19.67
CA LEU A 8 6.57 -22.73 21.03
C LEU A 8 6.60 -21.19 21.03
N PHE A 9 7.31 -20.59 20.09
CA PHE A 9 7.38 -19.13 19.93
C PHE A 9 6.02 -18.55 19.51
N TYR A 10 5.29 -19.24 18.62
CA TYR A 10 3.94 -18.84 18.20
C TYR A 10 2.91 -18.99 19.32
N ARG A 11 3.01 -20.03 20.17
CA ARG A 11 2.18 -20.20 21.36
C ARG A 11 2.47 -19.15 22.43
N LEU A 12 3.74 -18.85 22.69
CA LEU A 12 4.13 -17.80 23.66
C LEU A 12 3.60 -16.42 23.27
N ILE A 13 3.56 -16.10 21.96
CA ILE A 13 2.96 -14.84 21.46
C ILE A 13 1.43 -14.84 21.67
N GLN A 14 0.76 -16.00 21.57
CA GLN A 14 -0.69 -16.09 21.81
C GLN A 14 -1.06 -16.01 23.32
N GLU A 15 -0.22 -16.50 24.20
CA GLU A 15 -0.46 -16.47 25.66
C GLU A 15 -0.13 -15.11 26.31
N THR A 16 0.67 -14.26 25.66
CA THR A 16 0.98 -12.90 26.10
C THR A 16 0.11 -11.82 25.47
N ALA A 17 -0.99 -12.19 24.80
CA ALA A 17 -1.95 -11.22 24.27
C ALA A 17 -2.55 -10.44 25.44
N MET A 18 -2.03 -9.23 25.66
CA MET A 18 -2.52 -8.31 26.68
C MET A 18 -4.04 -8.14 26.55
N PRO A 19 -4.80 -8.16 27.65
CA PRO A 19 -6.27 -8.03 27.65
C PRO A 19 -6.78 -6.81 26.86
N ASP A 20 -5.93 -5.83 26.64
CA ASP A 20 -6.23 -4.52 26.05
C ASP A 20 -5.86 -4.40 24.55
N THR A 21 -5.33 -5.44 23.92
CA THR A 21 -4.87 -5.36 22.52
C THR A 21 -5.99 -4.99 21.55
N LYS A 22 -7.20 -5.54 21.74
CA LYS A 22 -8.36 -5.23 20.88
C LYS A 22 -8.76 -3.76 20.99
N GLN A 23 -8.75 -3.23 22.21
CA GLN A 23 -9.07 -1.83 22.49
C GLN A 23 -8.04 -0.92 21.84
N THR A 24 -6.75 -1.18 22.03
CA THR A 24 -5.65 -0.43 21.40
C THR A 24 -5.78 -0.40 19.86
N VAL A 25 -6.12 -1.54 19.25
CA VAL A 25 -6.38 -1.61 17.81
C VAL A 25 -7.55 -0.71 17.41
N LEU A 26 -8.69 -0.83 18.08
CA LEU A 26 -9.87 -0.02 17.78
C LEU A 26 -9.62 1.48 17.98
N GLU A 27 -8.86 1.87 18.98
CA GLU A 27 -8.46 3.27 19.22
C GLU A 27 -7.65 3.83 18.06
N ALA A 28 -6.68 3.06 17.52
CA ALA A 28 -5.94 3.46 16.31
C ALA A 28 -6.87 3.65 15.09
N PHE A 29 -7.84 2.75 14.91
CA PHE A 29 -8.85 2.88 13.87
C PHE A 29 -9.78 4.08 14.08
N HIS A 30 -10.18 4.38 15.30
CA HIS A 30 -10.99 5.57 15.63
C HIS A 30 -10.19 6.85 15.42
N ARG A 31 -8.93 6.88 15.86
CA ARG A 31 -8.04 8.02 15.70
C ARG A 31 -7.76 8.36 14.24
N ARG A 32 -7.50 7.34 13.40
CA ARG A 32 -7.15 7.52 11.99
C ARG A 32 -8.31 8.14 11.20
N TYR A 33 -8.05 9.23 10.51
CA TYR A 33 -8.96 9.81 9.52
C TYR A 33 -8.13 10.36 8.34
N ALA A 34 -8.78 10.76 7.25
CA ALA A 34 -8.11 11.41 6.13
C ALA A 34 -7.79 12.87 6.50
N CYS A 35 -6.61 13.09 7.06
CA CYS A 35 -6.12 14.39 7.52
C CYS A 35 -6.13 15.42 6.38
N LYS A 36 -6.67 16.62 6.63
CA LYS A 36 -6.79 17.66 5.61
C LYS A 36 -5.69 18.71 5.73
N LYS A 37 -5.21 18.96 6.96
CA LYS A 37 -4.17 19.97 7.23
C LYS A 37 -3.06 19.33 8.07
N TYR A 38 -1.84 19.43 7.59
CA TYR A 38 -0.64 18.98 8.27
C TYR A 38 0.11 20.16 8.91
N ASP A 39 0.82 19.90 9.99
CA ASP A 39 1.74 20.83 10.61
C ASP A 39 3.09 20.78 9.85
N PRO A 40 3.44 21.82 9.07
CA PRO A 40 4.66 21.82 8.28
C PRO A 40 5.94 21.87 9.14
N ALA A 41 5.82 22.30 10.40
CA ALA A 41 6.94 22.37 11.33
C ALA A 41 7.27 20.99 11.94
N LYS A 42 6.32 20.07 11.99
CA LYS A 42 6.51 18.73 12.56
C LYS A 42 6.85 17.72 11.48
N LYS A 43 8.01 17.08 11.62
CA LYS A 43 8.47 16.05 10.68
C LYS A 43 8.51 14.69 11.37
N ILE A 44 8.07 13.66 10.66
CA ILE A 44 8.21 12.27 11.10
C ILE A 44 9.69 11.94 11.10
N SER A 45 10.17 11.25 12.12
CA SER A 45 11.54 10.74 12.19
C SER A 45 11.82 9.76 11.05
N ARG A 46 13.07 9.60 10.67
CA ARG A 46 13.46 8.61 9.67
C ARG A 46 13.09 7.19 10.14
N GLU A 47 13.33 6.88 11.39
CA GLU A 47 13.03 5.59 12.02
C GLU A 47 11.54 5.27 11.94
N ASP A 48 10.68 6.19 12.37
CA ASP A 48 9.22 6.01 12.32
C ASP A 48 8.71 5.84 10.88
N PHE A 49 9.30 6.57 9.95
CA PHE A 49 8.86 6.48 8.56
C PHE A 49 9.34 5.18 7.88
N GLU A 50 10.57 4.73 8.18
CA GLU A 50 11.07 3.42 7.76
C GLU A 50 10.23 2.27 8.34
N PHE A 51 9.79 2.38 9.60
CA PHE A 51 8.81 1.45 10.18
C PHE A 51 7.50 1.41 9.37
N ILE A 52 6.95 2.57 9.00
CA ILE A 52 5.74 2.63 8.17
C ILE A 52 5.98 1.97 6.79
N LEU A 53 7.11 2.25 6.15
CA LEU A 53 7.46 1.64 4.88
C LEU A 53 7.60 0.11 4.99
N GLU A 54 8.16 -0.39 6.08
CA GLU A 54 8.32 -1.81 6.33
C GLU A 54 6.98 -2.53 6.45
N THR A 55 5.96 -1.92 7.07
CA THR A 55 4.61 -2.51 7.10
C THR A 55 3.97 -2.58 5.72
N GLY A 56 4.29 -1.64 4.84
CA GLY A 56 3.92 -1.71 3.43
C GLY A 56 4.63 -2.86 2.69
N ARG A 57 5.95 -3.00 2.90
CA ARG A 57 6.77 -4.06 2.32
C ARG A 57 6.30 -5.47 2.75
N LEU A 58 5.92 -5.63 4.01
CA LEU A 58 5.45 -6.90 4.59
C LEU A 58 4.00 -7.22 4.25
N SER A 59 3.31 -6.37 3.50
CA SER A 59 1.91 -6.57 3.14
C SER A 59 1.72 -7.76 2.20
N PRO A 60 0.63 -8.52 2.32
CA PRO A 60 0.33 -9.60 1.39
C PRO A 60 -0.10 -9.05 0.03
N SER A 61 0.11 -9.85 -1.01
CA SER A 61 -0.40 -9.59 -2.35
C SER A 61 -0.86 -10.87 -3.03
N SER A 62 -1.73 -10.74 -4.02
CA SER A 62 -2.20 -11.88 -4.82
C SER A 62 -1.02 -12.62 -5.43
N PHE A 63 -0.99 -13.93 -5.27
CA PHE A 63 0.11 -14.83 -5.65
C PHE A 63 1.47 -14.50 -5.01
N GLY A 64 1.55 -13.57 -4.06
CA GLY A 64 2.80 -13.08 -3.48
C GLY A 64 3.67 -12.30 -4.47
N LEU A 65 3.06 -11.66 -5.48
CA LEU A 65 3.81 -11.04 -6.58
C LEU A 65 4.27 -9.61 -6.31
N GLU A 66 3.82 -8.98 -5.23
CA GLU A 66 4.26 -7.64 -4.79
C GLU A 66 4.33 -6.63 -5.97
N PRO A 67 3.22 -6.40 -6.69
CA PRO A 67 3.23 -5.62 -7.92
C PRO A 67 3.32 -4.11 -7.66
N TRP A 68 4.04 -3.69 -6.66
CA TRP A 68 4.14 -2.29 -6.24
C TRP A 68 5.57 -1.77 -6.18
N ARG A 69 5.67 -0.45 -6.18
CA ARG A 69 6.86 0.31 -5.80
C ARG A 69 6.40 1.59 -5.13
N PHE A 70 7.12 2.03 -4.08
CA PHE A 70 6.82 3.24 -3.35
C PHE A 70 7.84 4.33 -3.71
N LEU A 71 7.37 5.45 -4.26
CA LEU A 71 8.20 6.64 -4.49
C LEU A 71 7.95 7.62 -3.35
N VAL A 72 8.93 7.79 -2.48
CA VAL A 72 8.89 8.79 -1.41
C VAL A 72 9.41 10.11 -1.97
N ILE A 73 8.51 11.07 -2.20
CA ILE A 73 8.84 12.37 -2.81
C ILE A 73 9.06 13.40 -1.70
N GLN A 74 10.32 13.67 -1.37
CA GLN A 74 10.70 14.67 -0.37
C GLN A 74 11.22 15.99 -0.98
N ASN A 75 11.58 15.99 -2.26
CA ASN A 75 12.03 17.16 -2.97
C ASN A 75 10.91 18.21 -3.09
N PRO A 76 11.04 19.43 -2.48
CA PRO A 76 9.96 20.41 -2.46
C PRO A 76 9.66 20.99 -3.83
N ALA A 77 10.64 21.13 -4.72
CA ALA A 77 10.41 21.61 -6.09
C ALA A 77 9.56 20.60 -6.87
N LEU A 78 9.86 19.30 -6.76
CA LEU A 78 9.08 18.25 -7.39
C LEU A 78 7.63 18.18 -6.84
N ARG A 79 7.46 18.38 -5.52
CA ARG A 79 6.12 18.47 -4.90
C ARG A 79 5.34 19.66 -5.45
N ALA A 80 5.99 20.82 -5.62
CA ALA A 80 5.37 22.04 -6.16
C ALA A 80 4.93 21.84 -7.62
N GLU A 81 5.74 21.18 -8.45
CA GLU A 81 5.39 20.85 -9.84
C GLU A 81 4.27 19.80 -9.92
N LEU A 82 4.23 18.83 -8.99
CA LEU A 82 3.19 17.79 -8.94
C LEU A 82 1.84 18.33 -8.43
N LYS A 83 1.86 19.34 -7.56
CA LYS A 83 0.67 19.92 -6.92
C LYS A 83 -0.49 20.22 -7.87
N PRO A 84 -0.30 20.93 -9.02
CA PRO A 84 -1.39 21.26 -9.94
C PRO A 84 -1.99 20.02 -10.65
N LEU A 85 -1.28 18.91 -10.69
CA LEU A 85 -1.73 17.66 -11.29
C LEU A 85 -2.49 16.76 -10.30
N ALA A 86 -2.31 16.98 -8.99
CA ALA A 86 -2.85 16.18 -7.90
C ALA A 86 -3.78 17.02 -7.02
N TRP A 87 -4.96 17.36 -7.55
CA TRP A 87 -5.95 18.22 -6.88
C TRP A 87 -6.38 17.72 -5.49
N GLY A 88 -6.46 16.40 -5.29
CA GLY A 88 -6.75 15.79 -3.99
C GLY A 88 -5.62 15.95 -2.96
N ALA A 89 -4.40 16.25 -3.42
CA ALA A 89 -3.23 16.50 -2.59
C ALA A 89 -2.95 17.99 -2.38
N ALA A 90 -3.60 18.91 -3.12
CA ALA A 90 -3.21 20.31 -3.27
C ALA A 90 -2.89 21.05 -1.96
N ASP A 91 -3.69 20.80 -0.91
CA ASP A 91 -3.52 21.42 0.40
C ASP A 91 -2.58 20.64 1.36
N LYS A 92 -2.09 19.48 0.93
CA LYS A 92 -1.37 18.53 1.78
C LYS A 92 0.06 18.28 1.31
N ILE A 93 0.27 18.31 -0.01
CA ILE A 93 1.53 17.90 -0.63
C ILE A 93 2.74 18.70 -0.17
N MET A 94 2.54 19.99 0.15
CA MET A 94 3.63 20.86 0.62
C MET A 94 3.85 20.74 2.13
N ASP A 95 2.78 20.58 2.92
CA ASP A 95 2.82 20.67 4.38
C ASP A 95 3.07 19.32 5.05
N CYS A 96 2.68 18.20 4.42
CA CYS A 96 2.92 16.89 4.98
C CYS A 96 4.42 16.59 5.17
N SER A 97 4.73 15.76 6.15
CA SER A 97 6.10 15.32 6.40
C SER A 97 6.63 14.50 5.23
N HIS A 98 5.90 13.44 4.88
CA HIS A 98 6.28 12.53 3.80
C HIS A 98 5.13 12.38 2.79
N PHE A 99 5.49 12.42 1.51
CA PHE A 99 4.56 12.22 0.40
C PHE A 99 4.97 10.99 -0.41
N ILE A 100 4.05 10.06 -0.61
CA ILE A 100 4.32 8.81 -1.33
C ILE A 100 3.44 8.74 -2.58
N VAL A 101 4.03 8.34 -3.69
CA VAL A 101 3.34 7.87 -4.88
C VAL A 101 3.50 6.34 -4.96
N PHE A 102 2.40 5.63 -4.97
CA PHE A 102 2.35 4.19 -5.15
C PHE A 102 2.29 3.87 -6.64
N LEU A 103 3.25 3.11 -7.10
CA LEU A 103 3.29 2.59 -8.46
C LEU A 103 2.81 1.14 -8.47
N ALA A 104 2.05 0.78 -9.49
CA ALA A 104 1.67 -0.60 -9.78
C ALA A 104 2.33 -1.06 -11.07
N ARG A 105 2.78 -2.33 -11.11
CA ARG A 105 3.40 -2.92 -12.30
C ARG A 105 2.41 -3.01 -13.46
N THR A 106 2.91 -2.80 -14.66
CA THR A 106 2.18 -3.03 -15.90
C THR A 106 2.14 -4.52 -16.24
N GLN A 107 1.22 -4.90 -17.13
CA GLN A 107 1.18 -6.25 -17.68
C GLN A 107 2.50 -6.65 -18.35
N ALA A 108 3.13 -5.73 -19.08
CA ALA A 108 4.42 -5.95 -19.74
C ALA A 108 5.55 -6.26 -18.76
N ALA A 109 5.51 -5.70 -17.56
CA ALA A 109 6.51 -5.93 -16.51
C ALA A 109 6.20 -7.13 -15.60
N MET A 110 5.07 -7.81 -15.82
CA MET A 110 4.60 -8.93 -15.01
C MET A 110 4.68 -10.27 -15.76
N GLN A 111 5.59 -10.36 -16.73
CA GLN A 111 5.83 -11.56 -17.53
C GLN A 111 6.38 -12.74 -16.69
N PRO A 112 6.42 -13.98 -17.23
CA PRO A 112 6.89 -15.16 -16.50
C PRO A 112 8.21 -14.96 -15.77
N ASP A 113 9.18 -14.29 -16.36
CA ASP A 113 10.49 -14.03 -15.75
C ASP A 113 10.38 -13.30 -14.41
N TYR A 114 9.51 -12.29 -14.34
CA TYR A 114 9.27 -11.59 -13.07
C TYR A 114 8.58 -12.50 -12.06
N ARG A 115 7.56 -13.25 -12.46
CA ARG A 115 6.84 -14.16 -11.57
C ARG A 115 7.75 -15.27 -11.04
N HIS A 116 8.60 -15.84 -11.91
CA HIS A 116 9.59 -16.84 -11.54
C HIS A 116 10.65 -16.25 -10.59
N LYS A 117 11.12 -15.02 -10.84
CA LYS A 117 12.00 -14.30 -9.91
C LYS A 117 11.38 -14.18 -8.53
N MET A 118 10.10 -13.82 -8.45
CA MET A 118 9.41 -13.71 -7.16
C MET A 118 9.27 -15.09 -6.49
N TRP A 119 8.75 -16.08 -7.19
CA TRP A 119 8.46 -17.38 -6.59
C TRP A 119 9.71 -18.19 -6.27
N SER A 120 10.68 -18.27 -7.16
CA SER A 120 11.92 -19.02 -6.94
C SER A 120 12.94 -18.20 -6.14
N GLY A 121 13.16 -16.94 -6.52
CA GLY A 121 14.23 -16.12 -5.96
C GLY A 121 13.88 -15.50 -4.61
N VAL A 122 12.65 -14.98 -4.45
CA VAL A 122 12.24 -14.31 -3.22
C VAL A 122 11.56 -15.26 -2.25
N HIS A 123 10.63 -16.08 -2.74
CA HIS A 123 9.85 -17.00 -1.90
C HIS A 123 10.49 -18.40 -1.76
N HIS A 124 11.59 -18.66 -2.47
CA HIS A 124 12.31 -19.94 -2.45
C HIS A 124 11.42 -21.18 -2.75
N ILE A 125 10.45 -20.99 -3.65
CA ILE A 125 9.53 -22.06 -4.04
C ILE A 125 10.25 -23.04 -4.99
N PRO A 126 10.12 -24.37 -4.79
CA PRO A 126 10.74 -25.37 -5.67
C PRO A 126 10.26 -25.26 -7.13
N PRO A 127 11.12 -25.56 -8.13
CA PRO A 127 10.81 -25.36 -9.56
C PRO A 127 9.51 -26.02 -10.03
N HIS A 128 9.25 -27.27 -9.61
CA HIS A 128 8.03 -28.00 -9.99
C HIS A 128 6.74 -27.34 -9.46
N ILE A 129 6.82 -26.64 -8.31
CA ILE A 129 5.70 -25.86 -7.77
C ILE A 129 5.56 -24.54 -8.52
N VAL A 130 6.68 -23.94 -8.97
CA VAL A 130 6.65 -22.71 -9.79
C VAL A 130 5.92 -22.94 -11.11
N GLU A 131 6.19 -24.05 -11.79
CA GLU A 131 5.49 -24.42 -13.04
C GLU A 131 3.98 -24.58 -12.82
N MET A 132 3.58 -25.24 -11.74
CA MET A 132 2.18 -25.39 -11.36
C MET A 132 1.54 -24.03 -11.07
N ARG A 133 2.24 -23.13 -10.34
CA ARG A 133 1.77 -21.77 -10.03
C ARG A 133 1.61 -20.92 -11.29
N GLU A 134 2.48 -21.08 -12.26
CA GLU A 134 2.35 -20.38 -13.54
C GLU A 134 1.05 -20.76 -14.26
N GLY A 135 0.71 -22.05 -14.30
CA GLY A 135 -0.56 -22.51 -14.85
C GLY A 135 -1.77 -21.96 -14.09
N PHE A 136 -1.72 -21.94 -12.75
CA PHE A 136 -2.78 -21.32 -11.94
C PHE A 136 -2.90 -19.80 -12.17
N PHE A 137 -1.77 -19.11 -12.31
CA PHE A 137 -1.79 -17.68 -12.61
C PHE A 137 -2.42 -17.41 -13.98
N GLN A 138 -2.06 -18.19 -15.01
CA GLN A 138 -2.67 -18.04 -16.34
C GLN A 138 -4.17 -18.27 -16.29
N GLN A 139 -4.62 -19.37 -15.67
CA GLN A 139 -6.05 -19.66 -15.48
C GLN A 139 -6.77 -18.52 -14.76
N PHE A 140 -6.18 -17.99 -13.71
CA PHE A 140 -6.70 -16.83 -12.97
C PHE A 140 -6.76 -15.61 -13.86
N ALA A 141 -5.67 -15.30 -14.57
CA ALA A 141 -5.51 -14.07 -15.32
C ALA A 141 -6.42 -14.01 -16.56
N GLU A 142 -6.60 -15.14 -17.24
CA GLU A 142 -7.32 -15.20 -18.52
C GLU A 142 -8.80 -15.56 -18.33
N HIS A 143 -9.14 -16.42 -17.36
CA HIS A 143 -10.48 -16.97 -17.25
C HIS A 143 -11.23 -16.54 -15.99
N ASN A 144 -10.58 -16.58 -14.80
CA ASN A 144 -11.30 -16.35 -13.54
C ASN A 144 -11.51 -14.85 -13.28
N PHE A 145 -10.47 -14.06 -13.36
CA PHE A 145 -10.50 -12.61 -13.14
C PHE A 145 -10.37 -11.78 -14.41
N ARG A 146 -9.92 -12.39 -15.50
CA ARG A 146 -9.83 -11.78 -16.83
C ARG A 146 -9.02 -10.48 -16.84
N ILE A 147 -7.95 -10.45 -16.04
CA ILE A 147 -7.11 -9.26 -15.87
C ILE A 147 -6.29 -8.92 -17.11
N THR A 148 -6.17 -9.85 -18.05
CA THR A 148 -5.41 -9.71 -19.31
C THR A 148 -6.23 -9.17 -20.47
N GLU A 149 -7.52 -8.89 -20.29
CA GLU A 149 -8.39 -8.33 -21.35
C GLU A 149 -7.91 -6.98 -21.88
N SER A 150 -7.26 -6.19 -21.04
CA SER A 150 -6.67 -4.91 -21.43
C SER A 150 -5.56 -4.49 -20.47
N PRO A 151 -4.66 -3.58 -20.89
CA PRO A 151 -3.69 -2.98 -19.97
C PRO A 151 -4.34 -2.31 -18.76
N ARG A 152 -5.56 -1.81 -18.89
CA ARG A 152 -6.30 -1.19 -17.81
C ARG A 152 -6.77 -2.22 -16.78
N THR A 153 -7.40 -3.33 -17.20
CA THR A 153 -7.87 -4.37 -16.28
C THR A 153 -6.72 -4.95 -15.47
N PHE A 154 -5.56 -5.12 -16.12
CA PHE A 154 -4.35 -5.55 -15.43
C PHE A 154 -3.88 -4.52 -14.39
N HIS A 155 -3.81 -3.25 -14.78
CA HIS A 155 -3.41 -2.17 -13.88
C HIS A 155 -4.37 -2.03 -12.69
N ASP A 156 -5.68 -2.13 -12.92
CA ASP A 156 -6.69 -2.06 -11.86
C ASP A 156 -6.52 -3.22 -10.86
N TRP A 157 -6.19 -4.44 -11.32
CA TRP A 157 -5.87 -5.56 -10.44
C TRP A 157 -4.57 -5.33 -9.66
N ALA A 158 -3.49 -4.92 -10.34
CA ALA A 158 -2.21 -4.64 -9.69
C ALA A 158 -2.32 -3.50 -8.66
N SER A 159 -3.09 -2.46 -8.99
CA SER A 159 -3.38 -1.34 -8.09
C SER A 159 -4.08 -1.78 -6.80
N LYS A 160 -5.04 -2.72 -6.86
CA LYS A 160 -5.71 -3.24 -5.65
C LYS A 160 -4.71 -3.79 -4.62
N GLN A 161 -3.59 -4.36 -5.06
CA GLN A 161 -2.55 -4.84 -4.16
C GLN A 161 -1.86 -3.67 -3.43
N SER A 162 -1.65 -2.54 -4.12
CA SER A 162 -1.08 -1.32 -3.50
C SER A 162 -1.99 -0.74 -2.41
N TYR A 163 -3.31 -0.89 -2.54
CA TYR A 163 -4.27 -0.45 -1.51
C TYR A 163 -4.15 -1.29 -0.23
N ILE A 164 -3.82 -2.59 -0.33
CA ILE A 164 -3.55 -3.43 0.83
C ILE A 164 -2.32 -2.89 1.58
N ALA A 165 -1.23 -2.64 0.86
CA ALA A 165 -0.02 -2.07 1.44
C ALA A 165 -0.29 -0.70 2.09
N LEU A 166 -0.99 0.20 1.39
CA LEU A 166 -1.35 1.51 1.94
C LEU A 166 -2.22 1.39 3.20
N ALA A 167 -3.21 0.49 3.24
CA ALA A 167 -4.06 0.30 4.41
C ALA A 167 -3.24 -0.11 5.64
N ASN A 168 -2.29 -1.03 5.46
CA ASN A 168 -1.37 -1.45 6.53
C ASN A 168 -0.47 -0.30 6.99
N MET A 169 0.12 0.46 6.05
CA MET A 169 0.95 1.63 6.35
C MET A 169 0.17 2.70 7.13
N MET A 170 -1.05 3.02 6.71
CA MET A 170 -1.90 3.99 7.42
C MET A 170 -2.31 3.51 8.81
N THR A 171 -2.55 2.22 8.97
CA THR A 171 -2.88 1.62 10.27
C THR A 171 -1.66 1.66 11.19
N ALA A 172 -0.50 1.24 10.72
CA ALA A 172 0.76 1.31 11.48
C ALA A 172 1.11 2.74 11.89
N ALA A 173 0.96 3.71 10.98
CA ALA A 173 1.14 5.14 11.29
C ALA A 173 0.22 5.59 12.43
N ALA A 174 -1.05 5.17 12.43
CA ALA A 174 -2.01 5.53 13.47
C ALA A 174 -1.61 4.99 14.85
N PHE A 175 -1.04 3.78 14.91
CA PHE A 175 -0.54 3.18 16.16
C PHE A 175 0.58 4.00 16.81
N ILE A 176 1.42 4.63 16.00
CA ILE A 176 2.53 5.46 16.50
C ILE A 176 2.23 6.97 16.47
N GLY A 177 0.95 7.32 16.37
CA GLY A 177 0.51 8.72 16.50
C GLY A 177 0.67 9.58 15.25
N ILE A 178 0.94 9.00 14.09
CA ILE A 178 1.12 9.70 12.82
C ILE A 178 -0.18 9.67 12.01
N ASP A 179 -0.54 10.81 11.44
CA ASP A 179 -1.72 10.98 10.60
C ASP A 179 -1.41 10.71 9.13
N SER A 180 -2.43 10.27 8.40
CA SER A 180 -2.29 9.93 6.98
C SER A 180 -3.52 10.26 6.17
N THR A 181 -3.34 10.43 4.85
CA THR A 181 -4.42 10.65 3.89
C THR A 181 -4.15 9.88 2.62
N PRO A 182 -5.03 8.92 2.23
CA PRO A 182 -5.00 8.34 0.90
C PRO A 182 -5.52 9.36 -0.12
N ILE A 183 -4.95 9.37 -1.32
CA ILE A 183 -5.23 10.37 -2.35
C ILE A 183 -5.41 9.68 -3.70
N GLU A 184 -6.62 9.80 -4.25
CA GLU A 184 -6.99 9.37 -5.62
C GLU A 184 -7.28 10.55 -6.53
N GLY A 185 -7.39 11.76 -5.97
CA GLY A 185 -7.73 12.98 -6.68
C GLY A 185 -6.54 13.54 -7.48
N PHE A 186 -6.20 12.92 -8.60
CA PHE A 186 -5.16 13.38 -9.51
C PHE A 186 -5.49 13.02 -10.97
N ARG A 187 -4.87 13.72 -11.92
CA ARG A 187 -4.98 13.44 -13.35
C ARG A 187 -3.98 12.35 -13.73
N GLN A 188 -4.46 11.11 -13.76
CA GLN A 188 -3.61 9.91 -13.80
C GLN A 188 -2.62 9.93 -14.97
N GLU A 189 -3.06 10.24 -16.21
CA GLU A 189 -2.17 10.21 -17.37
C GLU A 189 -1.12 11.34 -17.31
N GLU A 190 -1.52 12.54 -16.86
CA GLU A 190 -0.60 13.66 -16.72
C GLU A 190 0.44 13.41 -15.63
N VAL A 191 0.04 12.83 -14.50
CA VAL A 191 0.97 12.44 -13.43
C VAL A 191 1.92 11.35 -13.89
N ASN A 192 1.43 10.33 -14.62
CA ASN A 192 2.28 9.30 -15.19
C ASN A 192 3.34 9.91 -16.14
N ALA A 193 2.91 10.75 -17.08
CA ALA A 193 3.80 11.41 -18.03
C ALA A 193 4.83 12.31 -17.33
N PHE A 194 4.37 13.09 -16.35
CA PHE A 194 5.22 13.99 -15.56
C PHE A 194 6.32 13.24 -14.80
N LEU A 195 5.95 12.23 -14.01
CA LEU A 195 6.92 11.48 -13.20
C LEU A 195 7.87 10.63 -14.05
N ALA A 196 7.39 10.08 -15.17
CA ALA A 196 8.23 9.36 -16.12
C ALA A 196 9.23 10.30 -16.82
N ALA A 197 8.81 11.51 -17.23
CA ALA A 197 9.70 12.52 -17.82
C ALA A 197 10.79 12.99 -16.83
N LYS A 198 10.52 12.95 -15.51
CA LYS A 198 11.53 13.18 -14.47
C LYS A 198 12.44 11.96 -14.20
N GLY A 199 12.28 10.86 -14.95
CA GLY A 199 13.09 9.65 -14.80
C GLY A 199 12.82 8.85 -13.50
N LEU A 200 11.69 9.07 -12.84
CA LEU A 200 11.40 8.46 -11.54
C LEU A 200 10.90 7.02 -11.66
N PHE A 201 10.38 6.64 -12.81
CA PHE A 201 10.08 5.25 -13.16
C PHE A 201 10.03 5.05 -14.68
N ASN A 202 10.16 3.80 -15.11
CA ASN A 202 9.96 3.40 -16.51
C ASN A 202 8.46 3.17 -16.77
N PRO A 203 7.79 3.91 -17.67
CA PRO A 203 6.36 3.75 -17.94
C PRO A 203 6.00 2.41 -18.59
N ALA A 204 6.97 1.70 -19.17
CA ALA A 204 6.76 0.32 -19.61
C ALA A 204 6.61 -0.66 -18.43
N GLU A 205 7.20 -0.33 -17.27
CA GLU A 205 7.19 -1.21 -16.09
C GLU A 205 6.13 -0.85 -15.04
N TYR A 206 5.84 0.45 -14.90
CA TYR A 206 4.99 0.95 -13.82
C TYR A 206 4.02 2.03 -14.30
N ARG A 207 2.92 2.15 -13.57
CA ARG A 207 1.98 3.27 -13.63
C ARG A 207 1.60 3.68 -12.21
N VAL A 208 1.19 4.94 -12.06
CA VAL A 208 0.70 5.45 -10.78
C VAL A 208 -0.63 4.78 -10.43
N SER A 209 -0.69 4.21 -9.23
CA SER A 209 -1.90 3.63 -8.64
C SER A 209 -2.64 4.68 -7.81
N LEU A 210 -2.00 5.18 -6.77
CA LEU A 210 -2.55 6.19 -5.85
C LEU A 210 -1.41 6.93 -5.17
N MET A 211 -1.77 7.90 -4.33
CA MET A 211 -0.81 8.67 -3.52
C MET A 211 -1.22 8.68 -2.06
N ALA A 212 -0.29 9.01 -1.17
CA ALA A 212 -0.58 9.23 0.23
C ALA A 212 0.31 10.33 0.84
N ALA A 213 -0.26 11.06 1.79
CA ALA A 213 0.44 12.01 2.64
C ALA A 213 0.50 11.48 4.07
N PHE A 214 1.65 11.64 4.74
CA PHE A 214 1.88 11.29 6.14
C PHE A 214 2.48 12.48 6.88
N GLY A 215 2.04 12.70 8.14
CA GLY A 215 2.51 13.82 8.94
C GLY A 215 1.73 13.93 10.25
N TYR A 216 1.86 15.07 10.89
CA TYR A 216 1.10 15.36 12.11
C TYR A 216 -0.01 16.36 11.77
N ARG A 217 -1.22 16.10 12.25
CA ARG A 217 -2.38 16.96 11.99
C ARG A 217 -2.20 18.35 12.60
N ASN A 218 -2.71 19.36 11.91
CA ASN A 218 -2.88 20.74 12.38
C ASN A 218 -4.35 21.18 12.25
N GLU A 219 -5.24 20.29 12.72
CA GLU A 219 -6.68 20.53 12.75
C GLU A 219 -7.33 19.61 13.77
N GLU A 220 -8.52 20.00 14.26
CA GLU A 220 -9.34 19.13 15.09
C GLU A 220 -10.02 18.06 14.24
N PRO A 221 -9.90 16.77 14.59
CA PRO A 221 -10.52 15.69 13.84
C PRO A 221 -12.05 15.73 14.02
N ARG A 222 -12.77 15.55 12.91
CA ARG A 222 -14.22 15.37 12.95
C ARG A 222 -14.56 13.94 13.39
N ALA A 223 -15.76 13.78 13.95
CA ALA A 223 -16.32 12.45 14.20
C ALA A 223 -16.27 11.62 12.92
N LYS A 224 -15.97 10.34 13.05
CA LYS A 224 -15.88 9.38 11.94
C LYS A 224 -17.21 8.65 11.74
N PRO A 225 -18.12 9.16 10.91
CA PRO A 225 -19.36 8.44 10.64
C PRO A 225 -19.05 7.18 9.80
N ARG A 226 -19.75 6.10 10.13
CA ARG A 226 -19.75 4.85 9.36
C ARG A 226 -21.16 4.30 9.37
N LEU A 227 -21.47 3.50 8.36
CA LEU A 227 -22.67 2.69 8.37
C LEU A 227 -22.66 1.76 9.57
N PRO A 228 -23.83 1.45 10.16
CA PRO A 228 -23.92 0.46 11.23
C PRO A 228 -23.51 -0.93 10.72
N MET A 229 -23.09 -1.80 11.66
CA MET A 229 -22.51 -3.09 11.30
C MET A 229 -23.48 -3.99 10.53
N GLU A 230 -24.74 -3.94 10.88
CA GLU A 230 -25.84 -4.71 10.27
C GLU A 230 -26.10 -4.35 8.78
N GLU A 231 -25.69 -3.16 8.33
CA GLU A 231 -25.80 -2.78 6.92
C GLU A 231 -24.64 -3.31 6.06
N ILE A 232 -23.51 -3.66 6.69
CA ILE A 232 -22.29 -4.07 5.96
C ILE A 232 -21.89 -5.52 6.22
N VAL A 233 -22.50 -6.18 7.22
CA VAL A 233 -22.19 -7.57 7.60
C VAL A 233 -23.47 -8.40 7.58
N GLN A 234 -23.44 -9.50 6.83
CA GLN A 234 -24.48 -10.52 6.84
C GLN A 234 -23.88 -11.83 7.32
N TRP A 235 -24.43 -12.39 8.38
CA TRP A 235 -24.09 -13.74 8.84
C TRP A 235 -24.90 -14.76 8.03
N VAL A 236 -24.24 -15.75 7.48
CA VAL A 236 -24.83 -16.89 6.79
C VAL A 236 -24.40 -18.14 7.57
N GLU A 237 -25.36 -18.74 8.27
CA GLU A 237 -25.17 -19.94 9.11
C GLU A 237 -25.63 -21.19 8.40
#